data_d8c62aa2a22b1bb1f318cca923a658a7
#
_entry.id   d8c62aa2a22b1bb1f318cca923a658a7
#
_cell.length_a   1.000
_cell.length_b   1.000
_cell.length_c   1.000
_cell.angle_alpha   90.00
_cell.angle_beta   90.00
_cell.angle_gamma   90.00
#
_symmetry.space_group_name_H-M   'P 1'
#
loop_
_entity.id
_entity.type
_entity.pdbx_description
1 polymer ?
#
loop_
_entity_poly.entity_id
_entity_poly.type
_entity_poly.pdbx_seq_one_letter_code
_entity_poly.pdbx_strand_id
1 'polypeptide(L)'
;MWHQVGLHGRMTTETDGEIMKRKVTKAIFPVAGLGTRFLPATKSIPKEIMTLVDRPLIQYAIDEARAAGIKEFIFVTSRGKSALEDYFDAAPVVEAELRRKGKKDLLELLKMTNMESGAIAYIRQQKALGLGHAVWCARRLIADEPFAVILPDDVIASEKPCLQQMMEAYAETGGNMVAAMEVPAEKASSYGVLDIREDMGALVAVSGMIEKPKPHEAPSNLAVIGRYILTPKIMDNLNRKKSGAAGEIQLTDAIAAEIAAANNVYGFRFRGQRFDCGSKAGFLQATVAFGLARDDLHDEFAAFLHEMVSVRKAAE
;
A
#
# COMPACT_ATOMS: atom_id res chain seq x y z
N MET A 1 -14.59 9.80 -61.41
CA MET A 1 -13.84 8.57 -61.12
C MET A 1 -13.12 8.77 -59.80
N TRP A 2 -13.77 8.39 -58.70
CA TRP A 2 -13.22 8.54 -57.33
C TRP A 2 -12.86 7.14 -56.85
N HIS A 3 -11.57 6.88 -56.62
CA HIS A 3 -11.09 5.65 -55.99
C HIS A 3 -11.29 5.72 -54.48
N GLN A 4 -12.11 4.83 -53.93
CA GLN A 4 -12.19 4.53 -52.52
C GLN A 4 -10.90 3.81 -52.09
N VAL A 5 -10.14 4.42 -51.17
CA VAL A 5 -9.08 3.74 -50.46
C VAL A 5 -9.69 3.23 -49.16
N GLY A 6 -9.89 1.92 -49.09
CA GLY A 6 -10.34 1.23 -47.87
C GLY A 6 -9.24 1.16 -46.82
N LEU A 7 -9.40 1.91 -45.76
CA LEU A 7 -8.63 1.76 -44.52
C LEU A 7 -9.19 0.57 -43.72
N HIS A 8 -8.64 -0.61 -43.93
CA HIS A 8 -8.79 -1.73 -42.98
C HIS A 8 -7.75 -1.57 -41.88
N GLY A 9 -8.07 -0.74 -40.87
CA GLY A 9 -7.38 -0.79 -39.57
C GLY A 9 -7.79 -2.09 -38.86
N ARG A 10 -6.90 -3.08 -38.83
CA ARG A 10 -7.02 -4.20 -37.91
C ARG A 10 -6.90 -3.64 -36.48
N MET A 11 -8.02 -3.47 -35.79
CA MET A 11 -8.05 -3.44 -34.35
C MET A 11 -7.65 -4.85 -33.88
N THR A 12 -6.41 -5.03 -33.47
CA THR A 12 -6.01 -6.20 -32.70
C THR A 12 -6.70 -6.06 -31.35
N THR A 13 -7.74 -6.84 -31.11
CA THR A 13 -8.30 -7.03 -29.78
C THR A 13 -7.25 -7.78 -28.98
N GLU A 14 -6.53 -7.06 -28.09
CA GLU A 14 -5.70 -7.71 -27.10
C GLU A 14 -6.58 -8.67 -26.30
N THR A 15 -6.13 -9.91 -26.17
CA THR A 15 -6.87 -10.92 -25.41
C THR A 15 -6.79 -10.59 -23.93
N ASP A 16 -7.83 -10.92 -23.14
CA ASP A 16 -7.85 -10.74 -21.68
C ASP A 16 -6.58 -11.28 -21.01
N GLY A 17 -5.96 -12.32 -21.57
CA GLY A 17 -4.71 -12.91 -21.08
C GLY A 17 -3.47 -12.03 -21.28
N GLU A 18 -3.44 -11.17 -22.30
CA GLU A 18 -2.33 -10.21 -22.51
C GLU A 18 -2.41 -9.02 -21.55
N ILE A 19 -3.62 -8.53 -21.26
CA ILE A 19 -3.82 -7.47 -20.25
C ILE A 19 -3.39 -7.95 -18.87
N MET A 20 -3.65 -9.21 -18.51
CA MET A 20 -3.33 -9.78 -17.22
C MET A 20 -1.83 -9.96 -16.95
N LYS A 21 -0.99 -9.97 -17.98
CA LYS A 21 0.48 -10.10 -17.88
C LYS A 21 1.23 -8.82 -18.17
N ARG A 22 0.54 -7.69 -18.38
CA ARG A 22 1.19 -6.40 -18.55
C ARG A 22 1.97 -6.01 -17.31
N LYS A 23 3.08 -5.31 -17.53
CA LYS A 23 3.93 -4.81 -16.44
C LYS A 23 3.15 -3.79 -15.60
N VAL A 24 3.20 -3.95 -14.30
CA VAL A 24 2.61 -3.00 -13.34
C VAL A 24 3.58 -1.84 -13.13
N THR A 25 3.22 -0.65 -13.59
CA THR A 25 4.06 0.56 -13.49
C THR A 25 3.41 1.66 -12.66
N LYS A 26 2.14 1.50 -12.28
CA LYS A 26 1.34 2.47 -11.54
C LYS A 26 1.01 1.95 -10.14
N ALA A 27 1.08 2.82 -9.14
CA ALA A 27 0.63 2.48 -7.79
C ALA A 27 -0.28 3.57 -7.22
N ILE A 28 -1.37 3.13 -6.59
CA ILE A 28 -2.31 3.99 -5.86
C ILE A 28 -1.95 3.96 -4.37
N PHE A 29 -1.86 5.15 -3.77
CA PHE A 29 -1.64 5.35 -2.34
C PHE A 29 -2.89 6.01 -1.75
N PRO A 30 -3.78 5.23 -1.09
CA PRO A 30 -4.95 5.77 -0.41
C PRO A 30 -4.55 6.49 0.87
N VAL A 31 -4.47 7.82 0.83
CA VAL A 31 -4.02 8.68 1.93
C VAL A 31 -5.10 9.68 2.38
N ALA A 32 -6.36 9.48 1.97
CA ALA A 32 -7.47 10.35 2.29
C ALA A 32 -8.05 10.16 3.71
N GLY A 33 -7.61 9.12 4.42
CA GLY A 33 -8.13 8.76 5.75
C GLY A 33 -7.90 9.86 6.81
N LEU A 34 -8.83 10.00 7.76
CA LEU A 34 -8.78 11.05 8.79
C LEU A 34 -7.78 10.79 9.91
N GLY A 35 -7.28 9.55 10.05
CA GLY A 35 -6.29 9.21 11.08
C GLY A 35 -6.80 9.32 12.53
N THR A 36 -8.09 9.15 12.78
CA THR A 36 -8.75 9.40 14.07
C THR A 36 -8.14 8.64 15.26
N ARG A 37 -7.51 7.49 15.01
CA ARG A 37 -6.83 6.70 16.05
C ARG A 37 -5.65 7.44 16.70
N PHE A 38 -5.07 8.43 16.00
CA PHE A 38 -3.92 9.22 16.44
C PHE A 38 -4.27 10.65 16.84
N LEU A 39 -5.55 10.94 17.09
CA LEU A 39 -5.93 12.22 17.69
C LEU A 39 -5.30 12.33 19.10
N PRO A 40 -4.83 13.53 19.48
CA PRO A 40 -5.01 14.84 18.80
C PRO A 40 -3.98 15.16 17.71
N ALA A 41 -2.87 14.41 17.55
CA ALA A 41 -1.80 14.72 16.60
C ALA A 41 -2.32 14.87 15.16
N THR A 42 -3.16 13.95 14.72
CA THR A 42 -3.70 13.94 13.35
C THR A 42 -4.77 15.00 13.07
N LYS A 43 -5.07 15.87 14.04
CA LYS A 43 -5.81 17.11 13.80
C LYS A 43 -5.06 18.04 12.83
N SER A 44 -3.73 18.05 12.90
CA SER A 44 -2.88 18.99 12.17
C SER A 44 -1.92 18.30 11.20
N ILE A 45 -1.56 17.04 11.48
CA ILE A 45 -0.56 16.27 10.73
C ILE A 45 -1.23 15.03 10.12
N PRO A 46 -1.15 14.80 8.79
CA PRO A 46 -1.56 13.54 8.20
C PRO A 46 -0.83 12.36 8.87
N LYS A 47 -1.55 11.27 9.16
CA LYS A 47 -0.92 10.08 9.78
C LYS A 47 0.24 9.54 8.93
N GLU A 48 0.17 9.71 7.65
CA GLU A 48 1.15 9.24 6.67
C GLU A 48 2.48 10.01 6.73
N ILE A 49 2.47 11.22 7.36
CA ILE A 49 3.67 12.06 7.63
C ILE A 49 4.25 11.78 9.01
N MET A 50 3.56 11.02 9.87
CA MET A 50 4.16 10.58 11.13
C MET A 50 5.38 9.69 10.83
N THR A 51 6.47 9.88 11.63
CA THR A 51 7.77 9.28 11.34
C THR A 51 8.05 8.04 12.18
N LEU A 52 8.66 7.04 11.56
CA LEU A 52 9.43 6.02 12.28
C LEU A 52 10.87 6.52 12.33
N VAL A 53 11.33 6.89 13.51
CA VAL A 53 12.57 7.61 13.77
C VAL A 53 12.53 9.01 13.09
N ASP A 54 13.10 9.16 11.92
CA ASP A 54 13.22 10.41 11.17
C ASP A 54 12.53 10.35 9.77
N ARG A 55 11.93 9.22 9.41
CA ARG A 55 11.39 8.96 8.07
C ARG A 55 9.87 8.77 8.11
N PRO A 56 9.08 9.54 7.35
CA PRO A 56 7.62 9.41 7.32
C PRO A 56 7.15 8.05 6.78
N LEU A 57 6.00 7.57 7.27
CA LEU A 57 5.39 6.32 6.81
C LEU A 57 5.24 6.26 5.29
N ILE A 58 4.85 7.37 4.68
CA ILE A 58 4.65 7.46 3.23
C ILE A 58 5.95 7.18 2.46
N GLN A 59 7.12 7.57 3.00
CA GLN A 59 8.40 7.36 2.34
C GLN A 59 8.75 5.87 2.23
N TYR A 60 8.45 5.08 3.27
CA TYR A 60 8.66 3.63 3.22
C TYR A 60 7.82 2.99 2.09
N ALA A 61 6.57 3.43 1.94
CA ALA A 61 5.70 2.93 0.88
C ALA A 61 6.17 3.35 -0.53
N ILE A 62 6.70 4.56 -0.68
CA ILE A 62 7.27 5.06 -1.95
C ILE A 62 8.54 4.30 -2.32
N ASP A 63 9.43 4.06 -1.36
CA ASP A 63 10.68 3.34 -1.63
C ASP A 63 10.44 1.89 -1.99
N GLU A 64 9.49 1.24 -1.33
CA GLU A 64 9.04 -0.09 -1.69
C GLU A 64 8.50 -0.12 -3.14
N ALA A 65 7.67 0.85 -3.51
CA ALA A 65 7.12 0.96 -4.85
C ALA A 65 8.21 1.22 -5.91
N ARG A 66 9.16 2.14 -5.63
CA ARG A 66 10.32 2.41 -6.49
C ARG A 66 11.15 1.14 -6.71
N ALA A 67 11.47 0.41 -5.65
CA ALA A 67 12.23 -0.83 -5.72
C ALA A 67 11.51 -1.92 -6.52
N ALA A 68 10.17 -1.95 -6.49
CA ALA A 68 9.35 -2.84 -7.30
C ALA A 68 9.21 -2.39 -8.77
N GLY A 69 9.74 -1.24 -9.15
CA GLY A 69 9.73 -0.73 -10.53
C GLY A 69 8.52 0.11 -10.91
N ILE A 70 7.76 0.61 -9.92
CA ILE A 70 6.68 1.59 -10.13
C ILE A 70 7.28 2.91 -10.65
N LYS A 71 6.59 3.54 -11.60
CA LYS A 71 6.97 4.78 -12.25
C LYS A 71 5.98 5.92 -11.99
N GLU A 72 4.71 5.59 -11.82
CA GLU A 72 3.64 6.56 -11.63
C GLU A 72 2.99 6.34 -10.25
N PHE A 73 2.99 7.37 -9.42
CA PHE A 73 2.56 7.35 -8.03
C PHE A 73 1.29 8.19 -7.88
N ILE A 74 0.16 7.55 -7.61
CA ILE A 74 -1.15 8.18 -7.58
C ILE A 74 -1.63 8.29 -6.13
N PHE A 75 -1.55 9.49 -5.56
CA PHE A 75 -2.03 9.76 -4.22
C PHE A 75 -3.52 10.11 -4.23
N VAL A 76 -4.32 9.29 -3.56
CA VAL A 76 -5.73 9.61 -3.34
C VAL A 76 -5.86 10.27 -1.98
N THR A 77 -5.93 11.60 -1.99
CA THR A 77 -5.86 12.48 -0.83
C THR A 77 -7.21 13.13 -0.49
N SER A 78 -7.28 13.91 0.56
CA SER A 78 -8.46 14.69 0.99
C SER A 78 -8.04 16.11 1.42
N ARG A 79 -9.01 16.92 1.82
CA ARG A 79 -8.73 18.26 2.37
C ARG A 79 -7.87 18.16 3.63
N GLY A 80 -6.91 19.07 3.80
CA GLY A 80 -6.02 19.14 4.97
C GLY A 80 -4.83 18.19 4.93
N LYS A 81 -4.47 17.68 3.74
CA LYS A 81 -3.33 16.76 3.53
C LYS A 81 -2.17 17.40 2.75
N SER A 82 -2.06 18.75 2.72
CA SER A 82 -1.00 19.47 1.98
C SER A 82 0.41 19.05 2.39
N ALA A 83 0.63 18.71 3.66
CA ALA A 83 1.93 18.24 4.12
C ALA A 83 2.44 16.98 3.37
N LEU A 84 1.55 16.20 2.72
CA LEU A 84 1.95 15.10 1.84
C LEU A 84 2.49 15.62 0.49
N GLU A 85 1.91 16.70 -0.01
CA GLU A 85 2.34 17.35 -1.24
C GLU A 85 3.69 18.06 -0.99
N ASP A 86 3.75 18.88 0.08
CA ASP A 86 4.94 19.61 0.51
C ASP A 86 6.16 18.70 0.75
N TYR A 87 5.93 17.47 1.24
CA TYR A 87 7.00 16.52 1.55
C TYR A 87 7.79 16.06 0.30
N PHE A 88 7.12 15.94 -0.83
CA PHE A 88 7.74 15.51 -2.10
C PHE A 88 8.16 16.68 -2.99
N ASP A 89 7.82 17.88 -2.61
CA ASP A 89 8.23 19.09 -3.31
C ASP A 89 9.67 19.49 -2.96
N ALA A 90 10.32 20.20 -3.87
CA ALA A 90 11.64 20.75 -3.63
C ALA A 90 11.63 21.73 -2.45
N ALA A 91 12.68 21.70 -1.62
CA ALA A 91 12.84 22.58 -0.47
C ALA A 91 13.99 23.60 -0.68
N PRO A 92 13.87 24.55 -1.64
CA PRO A 92 14.99 25.39 -2.10
C PRO A 92 15.62 26.24 -0.98
N VAL A 93 14.83 26.67 -0.01
CA VAL A 93 15.33 27.46 1.14
C VAL A 93 16.21 26.60 2.04
N VAL A 94 15.75 25.38 2.38
CA VAL A 94 16.51 24.42 3.19
C VAL A 94 17.77 23.98 2.45
N GLU A 95 17.66 23.66 1.17
CA GLU A 95 18.80 23.26 0.34
C GLU A 95 19.87 24.36 0.24
N ALA A 96 19.46 25.62 0.03
CA ALA A 96 20.39 26.75 -0.02
C ALA A 96 21.15 26.92 1.30
N GLU A 97 20.46 26.78 2.43
CA GLU A 97 21.08 26.88 3.74
C GLU A 97 22.04 25.70 4.01
N LEU A 98 21.68 24.47 3.63
CA LEU A 98 22.56 23.31 3.75
C LEU A 98 23.82 23.44 2.87
N ARG A 99 23.66 23.96 1.63
CA ARG A 99 24.80 24.28 0.74
C ARG A 99 25.72 25.32 1.37
N ARG A 100 25.15 26.39 1.94
CA ARG A 100 25.91 27.45 2.63
C ARG A 100 26.70 26.90 3.82
N LYS A 101 26.12 25.93 4.58
CA LYS A 101 26.75 25.28 5.73
C LYS A 101 27.65 24.09 5.36
N GLY A 102 27.78 23.73 4.10
CA GLY A 102 28.57 22.60 3.63
C GLY A 102 28.05 21.22 4.08
N LYS A 103 26.74 21.10 4.41
CA LYS A 103 26.13 19.87 4.90
C LYS A 103 25.73 18.97 3.75
N LYS A 104 26.70 18.32 3.10
CA LYS A 104 26.51 17.50 1.90
C LYS A 104 25.62 16.29 2.16
N ASP A 105 25.81 15.57 3.28
CA ASP A 105 25.05 14.37 3.62
C ASP A 105 23.56 14.67 3.77
N LEU A 106 23.20 15.80 4.39
CA LEU A 106 21.81 16.22 4.51
C LEU A 106 21.19 16.66 3.18
N LEU A 107 22.00 17.20 2.25
CA LEU A 107 21.54 17.48 0.90
C LEU A 107 21.23 16.21 0.11
N GLU A 108 22.08 15.18 0.23
CA GLU A 108 21.80 13.89 -0.39
C GLU A 108 20.56 13.23 0.21
N LEU A 109 20.37 13.33 1.54
CA LEU A 109 19.16 12.83 2.21
C LEU A 109 17.88 13.51 1.65
N LEU A 110 17.90 14.84 1.46
CA LEU A 110 16.78 15.55 0.85
C LEU A 110 16.52 15.11 -0.59
N LYS A 111 17.56 14.85 -1.38
CA LYS A 111 17.39 14.38 -2.77
C LYS A 111 16.68 13.02 -2.85
N MET A 112 16.79 12.18 -1.84
CA MET A 112 16.11 10.88 -1.80
C MET A 112 14.57 11.03 -1.75
N THR A 113 14.06 12.15 -1.23
CA THR A 113 12.62 12.44 -1.21
C THR A 113 12.11 12.99 -2.54
N ASN A 114 12.99 13.54 -3.40
CA ASN A 114 12.60 14.15 -4.64
C ASN A 114 12.03 13.12 -5.62
N MET A 115 10.99 13.51 -6.33
CA MET A 115 10.35 12.71 -7.36
C MET A 115 10.62 13.33 -8.74
N GLU A 116 10.67 12.49 -9.77
CA GLU A 116 10.74 12.98 -11.15
C GLU A 116 9.51 13.81 -11.49
N SER A 117 9.70 14.87 -12.28
CA SER A 117 8.61 15.72 -12.73
C SER A 117 7.56 14.91 -13.48
N GLY A 118 6.31 14.99 -13.03
CA GLY A 118 5.19 14.23 -13.60
C GLY A 118 5.02 12.81 -13.06
N ALA A 119 5.92 12.30 -12.20
CA ALA A 119 5.78 10.97 -11.62
C ALA A 119 4.65 10.87 -10.58
N ILE A 120 4.27 11.99 -9.94
CA ILE A 120 3.20 12.03 -8.93
C ILE A 120 1.94 12.68 -9.48
N ALA A 121 0.80 12.05 -9.20
CA ALA A 121 -0.53 12.63 -9.40
C ALA A 121 -1.31 12.65 -8.08
N TYR A 122 -1.92 13.79 -7.75
CA TYR A 122 -2.78 13.95 -6.58
C TYR A 122 -4.25 14.02 -6.99
N ILE A 123 -5.06 13.10 -6.47
CA ILE A 123 -6.50 13.04 -6.71
C ILE A 123 -7.24 13.18 -5.38
N ARG A 124 -8.38 13.86 -5.38
CA ARG A 124 -9.17 14.04 -4.17
C ARG A 124 -10.31 13.03 -4.05
N GLN A 125 -10.35 12.32 -2.94
CA GLN A 125 -11.52 11.65 -2.44
C GLN A 125 -12.41 12.69 -1.72
N GLN A 126 -13.48 13.15 -2.37
CA GLN A 126 -14.33 14.22 -1.85
C GLN A 126 -15.18 13.79 -0.63
N LYS A 127 -15.49 12.51 -0.52
CA LYS A 127 -16.26 11.91 0.58
C LYS A 127 -15.55 10.66 1.07
N ALA A 128 -15.44 10.49 2.39
CA ALA A 128 -14.85 9.31 3.02
C ALA A 128 -15.82 8.10 2.92
N LEU A 129 -15.83 7.43 1.77
CA LEU A 129 -16.71 6.30 1.45
C LEU A 129 -15.96 4.95 1.45
N GLY A 130 -14.83 4.85 2.13
CA GLY A 130 -14.04 3.62 2.27
C GLY A 130 -12.88 3.48 1.28
N LEU A 131 -12.11 2.39 1.46
CA LEU A 131 -10.89 2.10 0.69
C LEU A 131 -11.19 1.85 -0.79
N GLY A 132 -12.21 1.06 -1.09
CA GLY A 132 -12.60 0.79 -2.48
C GLY A 132 -12.97 2.07 -3.23
N HIS A 133 -13.67 3.01 -2.57
CA HIS A 133 -13.97 4.30 -3.17
C HIS A 133 -12.70 5.15 -3.40
N ALA A 134 -11.73 5.11 -2.49
CA ALA A 134 -10.44 5.78 -2.71
C ALA A 134 -9.74 5.24 -3.97
N VAL A 135 -9.64 3.91 -4.09
CA VAL A 135 -9.08 3.27 -5.29
C VAL A 135 -9.85 3.66 -6.56
N TRP A 136 -11.18 3.63 -6.52
CA TRP A 136 -12.03 4.03 -7.64
C TRP A 136 -11.83 5.49 -8.09
N CYS A 137 -11.49 6.40 -7.17
CA CYS A 137 -11.18 7.79 -7.53
C CYS A 137 -10.03 7.90 -8.54
N ALA A 138 -9.08 6.97 -8.53
CA ALA A 138 -7.93 6.94 -9.44
C ALA A 138 -8.20 6.33 -10.82
N ARG A 139 -9.40 5.77 -11.09
CA ARG A 139 -9.73 5.00 -12.29
C ARG A 139 -9.33 5.65 -13.62
N ARG A 140 -9.42 6.98 -13.73
CA ARG A 140 -9.09 7.71 -14.96
C ARG A 140 -7.59 7.74 -15.27
N LEU A 141 -6.73 7.62 -14.25
CA LEU A 141 -5.28 7.55 -14.40
C LEU A 141 -4.79 6.11 -14.59
N ILE A 142 -5.56 5.13 -14.11
CA ILE A 142 -5.25 3.72 -14.30
C ILE A 142 -5.57 3.28 -15.73
N ALA A 143 -6.66 3.79 -16.32
CA ALA A 143 -7.16 3.34 -17.62
C ALA A 143 -7.28 1.79 -17.66
N ASP A 144 -6.71 1.14 -18.68
CA ASP A 144 -6.77 -0.31 -18.88
C ASP A 144 -5.48 -1.04 -18.49
N GLU A 145 -4.75 -0.52 -17.49
CA GLU A 145 -3.49 -1.09 -17.05
C GLU A 145 -3.62 -1.77 -15.68
N PRO A 146 -2.88 -2.87 -15.41
CA PRO A 146 -2.76 -3.41 -14.07
C PRO A 146 -2.02 -2.40 -13.18
N PHE A 147 -2.39 -2.37 -11.91
CA PHE A 147 -1.87 -1.39 -10.96
C PHE A 147 -1.66 -2.00 -9.58
N ALA A 148 -0.78 -1.39 -8.81
CA ALA A 148 -0.61 -1.72 -7.40
C ALA A 148 -1.46 -0.80 -6.52
N VAL A 149 -1.83 -1.28 -5.32
CA VAL A 149 -2.35 -0.46 -4.22
C VAL A 149 -1.48 -0.70 -3.01
N ILE A 150 -1.01 0.37 -2.39
CA ILE A 150 -0.14 0.33 -1.21
C ILE A 150 -0.76 1.17 -0.10
N LEU A 151 -1.05 0.55 1.04
CA LEU A 151 -1.48 1.26 2.24
C LEU A 151 -0.24 1.68 3.04
N PRO A 152 0.04 3.00 3.18
CA PRO A 152 1.28 3.46 3.82
C PRO A 152 1.41 3.14 5.31
N ASP A 153 0.29 2.91 5.99
CA ASP A 153 0.27 2.54 7.40
C ASP A 153 0.55 1.04 7.68
N ASP A 154 0.60 0.22 6.63
CA ASP A 154 1.15 -1.14 6.69
C ASP A 154 2.64 -1.11 6.30
N VAL A 155 3.54 -0.94 7.27
CA VAL A 155 4.99 -0.94 7.01
C VAL A 155 5.53 -2.36 7.07
N ILE A 156 6.30 -2.74 6.07
CA ILE A 156 6.90 -4.08 5.98
C ILE A 156 8.42 -3.96 5.97
N ALA A 157 9.05 -4.51 7.01
CA ALA A 157 10.50 -4.66 7.06
C ALA A 157 10.89 -6.00 6.41
N SER A 158 11.65 -5.96 5.33
CA SER A 158 12.09 -7.14 4.60
C SER A 158 13.35 -6.82 3.80
N GLU A 159 14.20 -7.81 3.61
CA GLU A 159 15.39 -7.71 2.75
C GLU A 159 14.98 -7.40 1.30
N LYS A 160 14.01 -8.14 0.77
CA LYS A 160 13.40 -7.88 -0.53
C LYS A 160 12.03 -7.28 -0.32
N PRO A 161 11.74 -6.07 -0.82
CA PRO A 161 10.46 -5.39 -0.62
C PRO A 161 9.25 -6.25 -0.99
N CYS A 162 8.19 -6.19 -0.20
CA CYS A 162 7.00 -7.04 -0.37
C CYS A 162 6.39 -6.91 -1.77
N LEU A 163 6.20 -5.69 -2.26
CA LEU A 163 5.65 -5.49 -3.61
C LEU A 163 6.57 -6.07 -4.69
N GLN A 164 7.88 -6.02 -4.52
CA GLN A 164 8.82 -6.63 -5.46
C GLN A 164 8.68 -8.16 -5.49
N GLN A 165 8.53 -8.80 -4.32
CA GLN A 165 8.24 -10.23 -4.23
C GLN A 165 6.92 -10.58 -4.96
N MET A 166 5.88 -9.77 -4.76
CA MET A 166 4.59 -9.94 -5.45
C MET A 166 4.69 -9.76 -6.95
N MET A 167 5.48 -8.79 -7.44
CA MET A 167 5.69 -8.54 -8.87
C MET A 167 6.31 -9.73 -9.58
N GLU A 168 7.23 -10.43 -8.92
CA GLU A 168 7.85 -11.64 -9.47
C GLU A 168 6.82 -12.76 -9.61
N ALA A 169 6.01 -13.01 -8.58
CA ALA A 169 4.95 -13.99 -8.63
C ALA A 169 3.86 -13.60 -9.67
N TYR A 170 3.52 -12.32 -9.74
CA TYR A 170 2.55 -11.80 -10.71
C TYR A 170 3.02 -11.98 -12.16
N ALA A 171 4.29 -11.83 -12.44
CA ALA A 171 4.85 -12.04 -13.78
C ALA A 171 4.61 -13.47 -14.31
N GLU A 172 4.50 -14.44 -13.40
CA GLU A 172 4.23 -15.85 -13.72
C GLU A 172 2.73 -16.14 -13.82
N THR A 173 1.94 -15.62 -12.88
CA THR A 173 0.52 -15.98 -12.72
C THR A 173 -0.44 -15.04 -13.41
N GLY A 174 -0.12 -13.75 -13.49
CA GLY A 174 -1.11 -12.72 -13.84
C GLY A 174 -2.24 -12.63 -12.82
N GLY A 175 -3.39 -12.09 -13.23
CA GLY A 175 -4.60 -11.98 -12.41
C GLY A 175 -4.54 -10.92 -11.33
N ASN A 176 -5.38 -11.07 -10.29
CA ASN A 176 -5.33 -10.22 -9.12
C ASN A 176 -4.51 -10.89 -8.02
N MET A 177 -3.71 -10.13 -7.30
CA MET A 177 -2.89 -10.65 -6.21
C MET A 177 -2.97 -9.75 -4.98
N VAL A 178 -3.12 -10.35 -3.80
CA VAL A 178 -3.13 -9.63 -2.52
C VAL A 178 -2.04 -10.18 -1.62
N ALA A 179 -1.30 -9.32 -0.94
CA ALA A 179 -0.39 -9.78 0.09
C ALA A 179 -1.18 -10.33 1.28
N ALA A 180 -0.73 -11.44 1.81
CA ALA A 180 -1.39 -12.14 2.90
C ALA A 180 -0.39 -12.62 3.96
N MET A 181 -0.85 -12.67 5.20
CA MET A 181 -0.11 -13.21 6.33
C MET A 181 -1.03 -13.98 7.27
N GLU A 182 -0.49 -14.97 7.94
CA GLU A 182 -1.22 -15.65 9.00
C GLU A 182 -1.38 -14.75 10.22
N VAL A 183 -2.57 -14.73 10.77
CA VAL A 183 -2.90 -14.00 12.00
C VAL A 183 -3.52 -14.93 13.02
N PRO A 184 -3.39 -14.63 14.33
CA PRO A 184 -4.16 -15.35 15.35
C PRO A 184 -5.67 -15.26 15.06
N ALA A 185 -6.40 -16.36 15.28
CA ALA A 185 -7.82 -16.44 14.91
C ALA A 185 -8.68 -15.31 15.51
N GLU A 186 -8.36 -14.89 16.74
CA GLU A 186 -9.03 -13.79 17.42
C GLU A 186 -8.82 -12.42 16.75
N LYS A 187 -7.80 -12.28 15.89
CA LYS A 187 -7.52 -11.06 15.13
C LYS A 187 -8.12 -11.06 13.72
N ALA A 188 -8.66 -12.20 13.26
CA ALA A 188 -9.23 -12.33 11.91
C ALA A 188 -10.33 -11.27 11.64
N SER A 189 -11.13 -10.92 12.64
CA SER A 189 -12.18 -9.90 12.56
C SER A 189 -11.69 -8.46 12.28
N SER A 190 -10.38 -8.23 12.24
CA SER A 190 -9.80 -6.92 11.90
C SER A 190 -9.39 -6.80 10.44
N TYR A 191 -9.46 -7.88 9.66
CA TYR A 191 -8.92 -7.97 8.29
C TYR A 191 -9.93 -8.56 7.31
N GLY A 192 -9.68 -8.39 6.02
CA GLY A 192 -10.20 -9.28 5.00
C GLY A 192 -9.51 -10.63 5.13
N VAL A 193 -10.27 -11.73 5.11
CA VAL A 193 -9.75 -13.09 5.28
C VAL A 193 -10.00 -13.89 4.01
N LEU A 194 -8.97 -14.61 3.56
CA LEU A 194 -9.01 -15.43 2.34
C LEU A 194 -9.62 -16.80 2.62
N ASP A 195 -10.50 -17.23 1.72
CA ASP A 195 -10.90 -18.63 1.60
C ASP A 195 -9.98 -19.31 0.59
N ILE A 196 -9.24 -20.33 1.04
CA ILE A 196 -8.16 -20.95 0.28
C ILE A 196 -8.72 -22.12 -0.52
N ARG A 197 -8.62 -22.04 -1.86
CA ARG A 197 -8.94 -23.15 -2.77
C ARG A 197 -7.78 -24.13 -2.89
N GLU A 198 -6.56 -23.62 -3.04
CA GLU A 198 -5.35 -24.42 -3.23
C GLU A 198 -4.16 -23.71 -2.59
N ASP A 199 -3.39 -24.42 -1.80
CA ASP A 199 -2.17 -23.91 -1.16
C ASP A 199 -0.94 -24.40 -1.92
N MET A 200 -0.20 -23.47 -2.52
CA MET A 200 1.02 -23.69 -3.30
C MET A 200 2.25 -23.15 -2.56
N GLY A 201 2.20 -23.01 -1.24
CA GLY A 201 3.27 -22.46 -0.42
C GLY A 201 3.23 -20.94 -0.32
N ALA A 202 4.15 -20.22 -0.94
CA ALA A 202 4.12 -18.75 -0.92
C ALA A 202 2.88 -18.18 -1.63
N LEU A 203 2.37 -18.87 -2.63
CA LEU A 203 1.18 -18.49 -3.40
C LEU A 203 0.00 -19.37 -2.99
N VAL A 204 -1.18 -18.79 -2.84
CA VAL A 204 -2.43 -19.52 -2.62
C VAL A 204 -3.48 -19.08 -3.64
N ALA A 205 -4.18 -20.04 -4.25
CA ALA A 205 -5.34 -19.74 -5.08
C ALA A 205 -6.57 -19.56 -4.18
N VAL A 206 -7.33 -18.49 -4.42
CA VAL A 206 -8.41 -18.03 -3.55
C VAL A 206 -9.77 -18.40 -4.14
N SER A 207 -10.66 -18.99 -3.33
CA SER A 207 -12.06 -19.30 -3.66
C SER A 207 -13.06 -18.28 -3.15
N GLY A 208 -12.66 -17.46 -2.16
CA GLY A 208 -13.50 -16.44 -1.55
C GLY A 208 -12.70 -15.47 -0.67
N MET A 209 -13.34 -14.35 -0.32
CA MET A 209 -12.79 -13.35 0.58
C MET A 209 -13.90 -12.73 1.39
N ILE A 210 -13.71 -12.62 2.71
CA ILE A 210 -14.70 -12.03 3.62
C ILE A 210 -14.05 -10.87 4.38
N GLU A 211 -14.65 -9.68 4.28
CA GLU A 211 -14.20 -8.49 5.03
C GLU A 211 -14.65 -8.58 6.48
N LYS A 212 -13.70 -8.55 7.39
CA LYS A 212 -13.92 -8.53 8.86
C LYS A 212 -14.94 -9.57 9.33
N PRO A 213 -14.72 -10.86 9.05
CA PRO A 213 -15.64 -11.92 9.48
C PRO A 213 -15.69 -11.98 11.02
N LYS A 214 -16.79 -12.51 11.58
CA LYS A 214 -16.74 -12.91 12.98
C LYS A 214 -15.73 -14.07 13.14
N PRO A 215 -15.08 -14.23 14.31
CA PRO A 215 -14.03 -15.23 14.47
C PRO A 215 -14.43 -16.66 14.04
N HIS A 216 -15.69 -17.04 14.29
CA HIS A 216 -16.24 -18.36 13.92
C HIS A 216 -16.71 -18.46 12.45
N GLU A 217 -16.77 -17.36 11.72
CA GLU A 217 -17.14 -17.27 10.30
C GLU A 217 -15.91 -17.10 9.41
N ALA A 218 -14.72 -16.91 10.00
CA ALA A 218 -13.48 -16.76 9.23
C ALA A 218 -13.14 -18.06 8.51
N PRO A 219 -12.99 -18.05 7.16
CA PRO A 219 -12.73 -19.27 6.39
C PRO A 219 -11.32 -19.82 6.59
N SER A 220 -10.39 -19.00 7.06
CA SER A 220 -9.01 -19.33 7.38
C SER A 220 -8.44 -18.32 8.38
N ASN A 221 -7.15 -18.45 8.69
CA ASN A 221 -6.38 -17.46 9.42
C ASN A 221 -5.48 -16.59 8.50
N LEU A 222 -5.62 -16.72 7.17
CA LEU A 222 -4.82 -15.99 6.19
C LEU A 222 -5.46 -14.62 5.88
N ALA A 223 -4.92 -13.59 6.50
CA ALA A 223 -5.42 -12.21 6.44
C ALA A 223 -4.77 -11.41 5.31
N VAL A 224 -5.58 -10.61 4.62
CA VAL A 224 -5.12 -9.67 3.60
C VAL A 224 -4.51 -8.45 4.28
N ILE A 225 -3.38 -8.00 3.75
CA ILE A 225 -2.71 -6.79 4.22
C ILE A 225 -2.62 -5.73 3.10
N GLY A 226 -2.10 -4.58 3.41
CA GLY A 226 -2.13 -3.37 2.59
C GLY A 226 -1.27 -3.37 1.32
N ARG A 227 -1.14 -4.50 0.62
CA ARG A 227 -0.45 -4.59 -0.69
C ARG A 227 -1.29 -5.39 -1.66
N TYR A 228 -1.54 -4.80 -2.84
CA TYR A 228 -2.37 -5.40 -3.88
C TYR A 228 -1.75 -5.17 -5.24
N ILE A 229 -1.87 -6.14 -6.14
CA ILE A 229 -1.70 -5.99 -7.59
C ILE A 229 -3.04 -6.35 -8.21
N LEU A 230 -3.65 -5.42 -8.93
CA LEU A 230 -5.03 -5.54 -9.39
C LEU A 230 -5.14 -5.28 -10.88
N THR A 231 -6.05 -5.99 -11.52
CA THR A 231 -6.43 -5.76 -12.91
C THR A 231 -7.40 -4.58 -13.02
N PRO A 232 -7.49 -3.89 -14.17
CA PRO A 232 -8.41 -2.76 -14.36
C PRO A 232 -9.89 -3.15 -14.17
N LYS A 233 -10.27 -4.42 -14.33
CA LYS A 233 -11.64 -4.94 -14.10
C LYS A 233 -12.16 -4.63 -12.67
N ILE A 234 -11.27 -4.52 -11.70
CA ILE A 234 -11.64 -4.09 -10.33
C ILE A 234 -12.35 -2.73 -10.34
N MET A 235 -11.97 -1.80 -11.23
CA MET A 235 -12.60 -0.49 -11.31
C MET A 235 -14.08 -0.57 -11.71
N ASP A 236 -14.47 -1.55 -12.54
CA ASP A 236 -15.86 -1.78 -12.93
C ASP A 236 -16.68 -2.29 -11.73
N ASN A 237 -16.13 -3.20 -10.95
CA ASN A 237 -16.78 -3.69 -9.73
C ASN A 237 -16.96 -2.56 -8.72
N LEU A 238 -15.94 -1.73 -8.51
CA LEU A 238 -16.01 -0.56 -7.64
C LEU A 238 -17.00 0.50 -8.15
N ASN A 239 -17.18 0.61 -9.47
CA ASN A 239 -18.14 1.55 -10.08
C ASN A 239 -19.59 1.23 -9.72
N ARG A 240 -19.91 -0.02 -9.42
CA ARG A 240 -21.26 -0.46 -8.99
C ARG A 240 -21.66 0.11 -7.64
N LYS A 241 -20.72 0.70 -6.90
CA LYS A 241 -20.91 1.44 -5.63
C LYS A 241 -21.82 0.73 -4.61
N LYS A 242 -21.73 -0.58 -4.52
CA LYS A 242 -22.43 -1.33 -3.47
C LYS A 242 -21.77 -1.02 -2.15
N SER A 243 -22.53 -0.48 -1.20
CA SER A 243 -22.07 -0.30 0.18
C SER A 243 -21.98 -1.66 0.85
N GLY A 244 -20.79 -2.03 1.31
CA GLY A 244 -20.53 -3.22 2.11
C GLY A 244 -20.64 -2.94 3.61
N ALA A 245 -19.77 -3.60 4.39
CA ALA A 245 -19.72 -3.41 5.84
C ALA A 245 -19.55 -1.93 6.23
N ALA A 246 -20.25 -1.49 7.26
CA ALA A 246 -20.26 -0.11 7.78
C ALA A 246 -20.70 0.97 6.76
N GLY A 247 -21.38 0.62 5.66
CA GLY A 247 -21.82 1.58 4.63
C GLY A 247 -20.68 2.09 3.73
N GLU A 248 -19.50 1.49 3.80
CA GLU A 248 -18.33 1.82 2.99
C GLU A 248 -18.26 0.97 1.72
N ILE A 249 -17.60 1.48 0.69
CA ILE A 249 -17.25 0.73 -0.51
C ILE A 249 -15.92 0.03 -0.22
N GLN A 250 -15.98 -1.29 -0.02
CA GLN A 250 -14.81 -2.09 0.34
C GLN A 250 -14.07 -2.57 -0.91
N LEU A 251 -12.72 -2.55 -0.85
CA LEU A 251 -11.90 -3.10 -1.92
C LEU A 251 -12.01 -4.64 -1.96
N THR A 252 -12.13 -5.26 -0.81
CA THR A 252 -12.31 -6.70 -0.64
C THR A 252 -13.58 -7.21 -1.31
N ASP A 253 -14.69 -6.46 -1.25
CA ASP A 253 -15.93 -6.82 -1.95
C ASP A 253 -15.75 -6.81 -3.48
N ALA A 254 -14.98 -5.85 -4.00
CA ALA A 254 -14.70 -5.78 -5.43
C ALA A 254 -13.79 -6.95 -5.89
N ILE A 255 -12.84 -7.37 -5.05
CA ILE A 255 -11.98 -8.53 -5.31
C ILE A 255 -12.80 -9.83 -5.22
N ALA A 256 -13.70 -9.95 -4.22
CA ALA A 256 -14.61 -11.09 -4.11
C ALA A 256 -15.52 -11.24 -5.35
N ALA A 257 -15.93 -10.11 -5.96
CA ALA A 257 -16.69 -10.14 -7.21
C ALA A 257 -15.87 -10.69 -8.39
N GLU A 258 -14.57 -10.47 -8.45
CA GLU A 258 -13.67 -11.08 -9.44
C GLU A 258 -13.58 -12.60 -9.22
N ILE A 259 -13.46 -13.06 -7.98
CA ILE A 259 -13.46 -14.48 -7.64
C ILE A 259 -14.79 -15.14 -8.10
N ALA A 260 -15.91 -14.51 -7.80
CA ALA A 260 -17.23 -15.00 -8.20
C ALA A 260 -17.43 -15.04 -9.72
N ALA A 261 -16.73 -14.19 -10.47
CA ALA A 261 -16.68 -14.17 -11.93
C ALA A 261 -15.65 -15.17 -12.52
N ALA A 262 -15.12 -16.08 -11.71
CA ALA A 262 -14.09 -17.07 -12.05
C ALA A 262 -12.76 -16.45 -12.57
N ASN A 263 -12.48 -15.20 -12.23
CA ASN A 263 -11.19 -14.60 -12.49
C ASN A 263 -10.17 -15.04 -11.43
N ASN A 264 -8.91 -15.18 -11.83
CA ASN A 264 -7.86 -15.63 -10.93
C ASN A 264 -7.53 -14.56 -9.89
N VAL A 265 -7.61 -14.95 -8.62
CA VAL A 265 -7.18 -14.17 -7.47
C VAL A 265 -6.24 -15.02 -6.63
N TYR A 266 -5.10 -14.47 -6.28
CA TYR A 266 -4.07 -15.12 -5.49
C TYR A 266 -3.79 -14.36 -4.20
N GLY A 267 -3.62 -15.09 -3.11
CA GLY A 267 -2.97 -14.60 -1.91
C GLY A 267 -1.47 -14.89 -2.00
N PHE A 268 -0.63 -13.95 -1.63
CA PHE A 268 0.81 -14.10 -1.61
C PHE A 268 1.37 -13.95 -0.20
N ARG A 269 1.93 -15.01 0.36
CA ARG A 269 2.65 -15.01 1.64
C ARG A 269 4.03 -14.42 1.43
N PHE A 270 4.20 -13.14 1.72
CA PHE A 270 5.48 -12.45 1.59
C PHE A 270 6.44 -12.82 2.72
N ARG A 271 7.73 -12.64 2.47
CA ARG A 271 8.78 -12.74 3.49
C ARG A 271 9.07 -11.36 4.05
N GLY A 272 9.02 -11.22 5.38
CA GLY A 272 9.24 -9.96 6.07
C GLY A 272 8.39 -9.83 7.33
N GLN A 273 8.63 -8.77 8.08
CA GLN A 273 7.86 -8.44 9.27
C GLN A 273 6.96 -7.23 9.00
N ARG A 274 5.64 -7.42 9.19
CA ARG A 274 4.66 -6.36 9.04
C ARG A 274 4.44 -5.63 10.36
N PHE A 275 4.32 -4.31 10.30
CA PHE A 275 3.93 -3.43 11.39
C PHE A 275 2.67 -2.66 11.00
N ASP A 276 1.59 -2.80 11.79
CA ASP A 276 0.35 -2.02 11.64
C ASP A 276 0.53 -0.63 12.26
N CYS A 277 1.13 0.29 11.51
CA CYS A 277 1.27 1.68 11.93
C CYS A 277 -0.06 2.46 11.91
N GLY A 278 -1.17 1.84 11.53
CA GLY A 278 -2.52 2.36 11.72
C GLY A 278 -3.03 2.23 13.16
N SER A 279 -2.35 1.47 14.03
CA SER A 279 -2.62 1.34 15.46
C SER A 279 -1.49 1.93 16.30
N LYS A 280 -1.82 2.45 17.50
CA LYS A 280 -0.81 3.03 18.41
C LYS A 280 0.24 2.01 18.83
N ALA A 281 -0.19 0.78 19.13
CA ALA A 281 0.72 -0.29 19.54
C ALA A 281 1.66 -0.71 18.40
N GLY A 282 1.12 -0.92 17.20
CA GLY A 282 1.90 -1.29 16.03
C GLY A 282 2.87 -0.17 15.61
N PHE A 283 2.46 1.10 15.72
CA PHE A 283 3.34 2.24 15.48
C PHE A 283 4.53 2.27 16.45
N LEU A 284 4.30 2.04 17.76
CA LEU A 284 5.38 1.95 18.75
C LEU A 284 6.29 0.75 18.48
N GLN A 285 5.72 -0.42 18.15
CA GLN A 285 6.51 -1.60 17.77
C GLN A 285 7.41 -1.32 16.55
N ALA A 286 6.86 -0.68 15.52
CA ALA A 286 7.63 -0.25 14.38
C ALA A 286 8.75 0.72 14.77
N THR A 287 8.45 1.75 15.56
CA THR A 287 9.44 2.73 16.00
C THR A 287 10.61 2.06 16.71
N VAL A 288 10.33 1.12 17.62
CA VAL A 288 11.39 0.36 18.31
C VAL A 288 12.19 -0.49 17.34
N ALA A 289 11.52 -1.26 16.48
CA ALA A 289 12.19 -2.14 15.54
C ALA A 289 13.09 -1.37 14.56
N PHE A 290 12.59 -0.27 14.00
CA PHE A 290 13.36 0.57 13.07
C PHE A 290 14.45 1.36 13.76
N GLY A 291 14.28 1.77 15.03
CA GLY A 291 15.33 2.38 15.84
C GLY A 291 16.48 1.42 16.12
N LEU A 292 16.17 0.17 16.50
CA LEU A 292 17.18 -0.88 16.71
C LEU A 292 17.88 -1.35 15.43
N ALA A 293 17.24 -1.20 14.27
CA ALA A 293 17.82 -1.59 12.98
C ALA A 293 18.79 -0.52 12.42
N ARG A 294 18.93 0.63 13.07
CA ARG A 294 19.82 1.72 12.63
C ARG A 294 21.16 1.64 13.33
N ASP A 295 22.24 1.56 12.55
CA ASP A 295 23.60 1.49 13.08
C ASP A 295 24.00 2.68 13.96
N ASP A 296 23.52 3.89 13.62
CA ASP A 296 23.78 5.13 14.36
C ASP A 296 23.02 5.26 15.68
N LEU A 297 22.01 4.42 15.92
CA LEU A 297 21.16 4.45 17.13
C LEU A 297 21.21 3.17 17.96
N HIS A 298 21.63 2.05 17.33
CA HIS A 298 21.48 0.69 17.87
C HIS A 298 21.97 0.56 19.32
N ASP A 299 23.23 0.90 19.58
CA ASP A 299 23.89 0.61 20.85
C ASP A 299 23.28 1.42 22.01
N GLU A 300 23.10 2.73 21.80
CA GLU A 300 22.49 3.61 22.79
C GLU A 300 21.03 3.22 23.07
N PHE A 301 20.27 2.96 22.00
CA PHE A 301 18.85 2.64 22.12
C PHE A 301 18.62 1.25 22.73
N ALA A 302 19.43 0.25 22.38
CA ALA A 302 19.38 -1.09 22.98
C ALA A 302 19.68 -1.04 24.47
N ALA A 303 20.74 -0.31 24.89
CA ALA A 303 21.08 -0.12 26.30
C ALA A 303 19.92 0.51 27.08
N PHE A 304 19.32 1.57 26.55
CA PHE A 304 18.16 2.23 27.18
C PHE A 304 16.97 1.27 27.32
N LEU A 305 16.63 0.48 26.29
CA LEU A 305 15.53 -0.49 26.36
C LEU A 305 15.80 -1.57 27.43
N HIS A 306 17.03 -2.05 27.52
CA HIS A 306 17.43 -3.00 28.57
C HIS A 306 17.25 -2.45 29.98
N GLU A 307 17.67 -1.22 30.21
CA GLU A 307 17.48 -0.52 31.47
C GLU A 307 15.99 -0.41 31.83
N MET A 308 15.17 0.08 30.92
CA MET A 308 13.73 0.26 31.15
C MET A 308 13.00 -1.05 31.49
N VAL A 309 13.35 -2.16 30.86
CA VAL A 309 12.76 -3.48 31.16
C VAL A 309 13.23 -4.00 32.50
N SER A 310 14.50 -3.78 32.85
CA SER A 310 15.10 -4.23 34.12
C SER A 310 14.52 -3.49 35.35
N VAL A 311 14.35 -2.17 35.24
CA VAL A 311 13.72 -1.34 36.29
C VAL A 311 12.28 -1.80 36.54
N ARG A 312 11.51 -2.11 35.51
CA ARG A 312 10.14 -2.57 35.67
C ARG A 312 10.03 -3.94 36.34
N LYS A 313 10.92 -4.90 35.99
CA LYS A 313 10.98 -6.21 36.66
C LYS A 313 11.39 -6.15 38.15
N ALA A 314 12.17 -5.14 38.54
CA ALA A 314 12.55 -4.93 39.92
C ALA A 314 11.45 -4.26 40.75
N ALA A 315 10.46 -3.65 40.11
CA ALA A 315 9.32 -2.98 40.74
C ALA A 315 8.06 -3.87 40.87
N GLU A 316 8.04 -5.01 40.22
CA GLU A 316 7.02 -6.08 40.34
C GLU A 316 7.46 -7.14 41.38
#